data_85754f8ff499331289cbba69da61eba4
#
_entry.id   85754f8ff499331289cbba69da61eba4
#
_cell.length_a   1.000
_cell.length_b   1.000
_cell.length_c   1.000
_cell.angle_alpha   90.00
_cell.angle_beta   90.00
_cell.angle_gamma   90.00
#
_symmetry.space_group_name_H-M   'P 1'
#
loop_
_entity.id
_entity.type
_entity.pdbx_description
1 polymer ?
#
loop_
_entity_poly.entity_id
_entity_poly.type
_entity_poly.pdbx_seq_one_letter_code
_entity_poly.pdbx_strand_id
1 'polypeptide(L)'
;MVISPDTEQEVAEVVRACVALGLTIIPRGGGTGYTGGAVPLHGDSVVINTEKLEGLGEVELRQLEGVEAAVATVRAQAGVVTRRVAERAEAAGYVFAVDPTSQDASTIGGNVAMNAGGKKAVLWGTALDNLVSWRLVTPDGDWMEVVRLGHNLGRIHEQDRVRFRLQRYEIDGKTPSEEAEILEMPGRALRKEGLGKDVTDKFLGGLPAIQKEGCDGLITSAVFVLHRMPGHTRTLCLEFFGDDVSRAVPVIVESKDYLDRRDDVVLAGLEHLDERYVRAVKYSTKAPRRELPKMVLLMDVAGDDENAVADVASAV
;
A
#
# COMPACT_ATOMS: atom_id res chain seq x y z
N MET A 1 28.45 1.79 0.21
CA MET A 1 28.26 2.75 1.35
C MET A 1 26.80 2.76 1.73
N VAL A 2 26.47 3.03 3.02
CA VAL A 2 25.07 3.24 3.46
C VAL A 2 24.99 4.66 4.05
N ILE A 3 23.99 5.42 3.64
CA ILE A 3 23.71 6.77 4.13
C ILE A 3 22.26 6.81 4.62
N SER A 4 22.04 7.33 5.83
CA SER A 4 20.71 7.49 6.42
C SER A 4 20.45 8.97 6.67
N PRO A 5 19.82 9.71 5.72
CA PRO A 5 19.48 11.12 5.89
C PRO A 5 18.52 11.33 7.07
N ASP A 6 18.73 12.40 7.83
CA ASP A 6 17.87 12.76 8.98
C ASP A 6 16.62 13.55 8.55
N THR A 7 16.67 14.20 7.39
CA THR A 7 15.60 15.06 6.89
C THR A 7 15.29 14.79 5.41
N GLU A 8 14.09 15.12 4.98
CA GLU A 8 13.71 15.06 3.56
C GLU A 8 14.66 15.94 2.70
N GLN A 9 15.12 17.08 3.22
CA GLN A 9 16.06 17.97 2.52
C GLN A 9 17.41 17.30 2.26
N GLU A 10 17.97 16.59 3.23
CA GLU A 10 19.23 15.88 3.09
C GLU A 10 19.14 14.75 2.04
N VAL A 11 17.95 14.15 1.82
CA VAL A 11 17.77 13.15 0.74
C VAL A 11 18.13 13.79 -0.61
N ALA A 12 17.61 14.97 -0.93
CA ALA A 12 17.89 15.63 -2.20
C ALA A 12 19.38 15.97 -2.35
N GLU A 13 20.03 16.45 -1.28
CA GLU A 13 21.46 16.76 -1.25
C GLU A 13 22.31 15.51 -1.49
N VAL A 14 21.98 14.39 -0.83
CA VAL A 14 22.67 13.11 -0.99
C VAL A 14 22.48 12.56 -2.39
N VAL A 15 21.25 12.61 -2.96
CA VAL A 15 21.00 12.17 -4.34
C VAL A 15 21.86 12.94 -5.33
N ARG A 16 21.90 14.28 -5.23
CA ARG A 16 22.75 15.13 -6.10
C ARG A 16 24.22 14.79 -5.98
N ALA A 17 24.71 14.61 -4.75
CA ALA A 17 26.10 14.22 -4.52
C ALA A 17 26.43 12.85 -5.16
N CYS A 18 25.53 11.87 -5.01
CA CYS A 18 25.72 10.56 -5.63
C CYS A 18 25.74 10.64 -7.17
N VAL A 19 24.81 11.40 -7.75
CA VAL A 19 24.76 11.63 -9.21
C VAL A 19 26.03 12.31 -9.71
N ALA A 20 26.48 13.36 -9.05
CA ALA A 20 27.71 14.08 -9.41
C ALA A 20 28.96 13.19 -9.34
N LEU A 21 28.96 12.18 -8.47
CA LEU A 21 30.05 11.22 -8.31
C LEU A 21 29.87 9.96 -9.20
N GLY A 22 28.81 9.86 -10.00
CA GLY A 22 28.51 8.71 -10.85
C GLY A 22 28.21 7.42 -10.06
N LEU A 23 27.67 7.52 -8.84
CA LEU A 23 27.38 6.40 -7.97
C LEU A 23 25.99 5.83 -8.25
N THR A 24 25.88 4.50 -8.18
CA THR A 24 24.59 3.82 -8.29
C THR A 24 23.78 3.98 -6.99
N ILE A 25 22.60 4.58 -7.08
CA ILE A 25 21.73 4.80 -5.92
C ILE A 25 20.78 3.62 -5.75
N ILE A 26 20.72 3.10 -4.51
CA ILE A 26 19.78 2.06 -4.10
C ILE A 26 18.91 2.61 -2.96
N PRO A 27 17.65 2.98 -3.23
CA PRO A 27 16.72 3.36 -2.19
C PRO A 27 16.37 2.19 -1.28
N ARG A 28 16.36 2.42 0.03
CA ARG A 28 15.98 1.40 1.00
C ARG A 28 15.08 1.96 2.08
N GLY A 29 13.92 1.32 2.26
CA GLY A 29 13.07 1.44 3.45
C GLY A 29 13.32 0.25 4.39
N GLY A 30 12.27 -0.50 4.75
CA GLY A 30 12.40 -1.70 5.60
C GLY A 30 13.13 -2.89 4.97
N GLY A 31 13.41 -2.87 3.67
CA GLY A 31 14.10 -3.95 2.97
C GLY A 31 13.30 -5.25 2.86
N THR A 32 11.98 -5.20 3.02
CA THR A 32 11.07 -6.37 3.06
C THR A 32 10.59 -6.85 1.68
N GLY A 33 10.95 -6.15 0.60
CA GLY A 33 10.55 -6.51 -0.77
C GLY A 33 11.18 -7.83 -1.23
N TYR A 34 10.40 -8.65 -1.93
CA TYR A 34 10.83 -9.99 -2.37
C TYR A 34 11.79 -9.98 -3.56
N THR A 35 11.87 -8.86 -4.29
CA THR A 35 12.74 -8.71 -5.47
C THR A 35 14.23 -8.57 -5.13
N GLY A 36 14.55 -8.25 -3.87
CA GLY A 36 15.92 -7.98 -3.43
C GLY A 36 16.47 -6.64 -3.93
N GLY A 37 15.63 -5.74 -4.45
CA GLY A 37 16.04 -4.44 -5.01
C GLY A 37 16.74 -3.51 -4.02
N ALA A 38 16.63 -3.74 -2.72
CA ALA A 38 17.33 -2.99 -1.68
C ALA A 38 18.75 -3.51 -1.38
N VAL A 39 19.25 -4.51 -2.13
CA VAL A 39 20.56 -5.13 -1.92
C VAL A 39 21.55 -4.65 -2.99
N PRO A 40 22.66 -3.99 -2.63
CA PRO A 40 23.65 -3.55 -3.58
C PRO A 40 24.41 -4.74 -4.18
N LEU A 41 24.57 -4.76 -5.50
CA LEU A 41 25.30 -5.80 -6.22
C LEU A 41 26.71 -5.36 -6.65
N HIS A 42 27.00 -4.05 -6.63
CA HIS A 42 28.25 -3.47 -7.10
C HIS A 42 28.90 -2.59 -6.04
N GLY A 43 30.24 -2.51 -6.06
CA GLY A 43 31.03 -1.77 -5.07
C GLY A 43 30.89 -0.24 -5.14
N ASP A 44 30.40 0.30 -6.24
CA ASP A 44 30.11 1.70 -6.50
C ASP A 44 28.68 2.11 -6.09
N SER A 45 27.96 1.20 -5.44
CA SER A 45 26.60 1.46 -4.99
C SER A 45 26.55 2.20 -3.64
N VAL A 46 25.57 3.11 -3.55
CA VAL A 46 25.21 3.81 -2.32
C VAL A 46 23.77 3.43 -1.95
N VAL A 47 23.58 2.86 -0.78
CA VAL A 47 22.26 2.61 -0.21
C VAL A 47 21.83 3.86 0.53
N ILE A 48 20.76 4.52 0.09
CA ILE A 48 20.11 5.61 0.81
C ILE A 48 18.96 4.99 1.61
N ASN A 49 19.19 4.91 2.93
CA ASN A 49 18.25 4.30 3.85
C ASN A 49 17.35 5.37 4.48
N THR A 50 16.04 5.24 4.30
CA THR A 50 15.06 6.25 4.76
C THR A 50 14.61 6.08 6.20
N GLU A 51 15.23 5.18 6.98
CA GLU A 51 14.78 4.81 8.34
C GLU A 51 14.63 5.99 9.31
N LYS A 52 15.41 7.06 9.14
CA LYS A 52 15.36 8.25 10.00
C LYS A 52 14.26 9.24 9.60
N LEU A 53 13.61 9.06 8.47
CA LEU A 53 12.45 9.85 8.06
C LEU A 53 11.20 9.36 8.78
N GLU A 54 11.11 9.60 10.09
CA GLU A 54 10.10 9.02 10.99
C GLU A 54 8.91 9.94 11.31
N GLY A 55 8.80 11.08 10.64
CA GLY A 55 7.72 12.04 10.89
C GLY A 55 6.35 11.43 10.54
N LEU A 56 5.51 11.25 11.57
CA LEU A 56 4.13 10.78 11.46
C LEU A 56 3.19 11.87 11.97
N GLY A 57 2.35 12.40 11.08
CA GLY A 57 1.36 13.43 11.38
C GLY A 57 0.19 12.89 12.22
N GLU A 58 -0.61 13.82 12.71
CA GLU A 58 -1.91 13.51 13.29
C GLU A 58 -2.93 13.16 12.20
N VAL A 59 -4.03 12.51 12.59
CA VAL A 59 -5.16 12.29 11.69
C VAL A 59 -5.91 13.62 11.53
N GLU A 60 -6.04 14.05 10.28
CA GLU A 60 -6.68 15.31 9.92
C GLU A 60 -7.86 15.07 8.98
N LEU A 61 -8.94 15.81 9.16
CA LEU A 61 -10.04 15.85 8.21
C LEU A 61 -9.71 16.85 7.09
N ARG A 62 -9.68 16.38 5.86
CA ARG A 62 -9.41 17.19 4.66
C ARG A 62 -10.53 17.10 3.65
N GLN A 63 -10.83 18.25 3.04
CA GLN A 63 -11.69 18.27 1.86
C GLN A 63 -10.87 17.82 0.64
N LEU A 64 -11.29 16.73 0.01
CA LEU A 64 -10.66 16.22 -1.20
C LEU A 64 -11.52 16.58 -2.41
N GLU A 65 -10.89 16.90 -3.56
CA GLU A 65 -11.60 17.10 -4.82
C GLU A 65 -12.35 15.81 -5.19
N GLY A 66 -13.63 15.95 -5.55
CA GLY A 66 -14.50 14.83 -5.93
C GLY A 66 -15.19 14.14 -4.77
N VAL A 67 -14.95 14.55 -3.51
CA VAL A 67 -15.59 13.98 -2.33
C VAL A 67 -16.39 15.05 -1.59
N GLU A 68 -17.68 14.79 -1.35
CA GLU A 68 -18.58 15.76 -0.70
C GLU A 68 -18.24 16.02 0.77
N ALA A 69 -17.92 14.97 1.51
CA ALA A 69 -17.59 15.06 2.92
C ALA A 69 -16.07 15.17 3.14
N ALA A 70 -15.66 15.80 4.23
CA ALA A 70 -14.27 15.79 4.66
C ALA A 70 -13.82 14.36 4.99
N VAL A 71 -12.63 13.99 4.53
CA VAL A 71 -12.05 12.65 4.65
C VAL A 71 -10.90 12.67 5.64
N ALA A 72 -10.87 11.67 6.52
CA ALA A 72 -9.74 11.47 7.42
C ALA A 72 -8.49 11.08 6.61
N THR A 73 -7.40 11.77 6.87
CA THR A 73 -6.11 11.55 6.20
C THR A 73 -4.97 11.54 7.21
N VAL A 74 -3.87 10.91 6.84
CA VAL A 74 -2.63 10.92 7.62
C VAL A 74 -1.45 11.14 6.70
N ARG A 75 -0.53 12.02 7.10
CA ARG A 75 0.77 12.20 6.45
C ARG A 75 1.83 11.39 7.19
N ALA A 76 2.64 10.65 6.45
CA ALA A 76 3.78 9.94 6.99
C ALA A 76 5.00 10.09 6.10
N GLN A 77 6.18 10.27 6.71
CA GLN A 77 7.46 10.21 6.02
C GLN A 77 7.82 8.78 5.63
N ALA A 78 8.75 8.64 4.68
CA ALA A 78 9.07 7.38 4.02
C ALA A 78 9.61 6.28 4.95
N GLY A 79 10.29 6.63 6.04
CA GLY A 79 10.85 5.71 7.02
C GLY A 79 9.87 5.25 8.09
N VAL A 80 8.68 5.84 8.17
CA VAL A 80 7.67 5.43 9.15
C VAL A 80 7.26 3.98 8.90
N VAL A 81 7.37 3.14 9.92
CA VAL A 81 6.94 1.74 9.86
C VAL A 81 5.42 1.66 9.68
N THR A 82 4.97 0.81 8.79
CA THR A 82 3.55 0.68 8.40
C THR A 82 2.63 0.46 9.60
N ARG A 83 3.03 -0.38 10.55
CA ARG A 83 2.30 -0.64 11.79
C ARG A 83 2.00 0.64 12.58
N ARG A 84 2.97 1.56 12.69
CA ARG A 84 2.78 2.83 13.41
C ARG A 84 1.68 3.71 12.80
N VAL A 85 1.53 3.68 11.46
CA VAL A 85 0.44 4.40 10.78
C VAL A 85 -0.89 3.73 11.07
N ALA A 86 -0.95 2.40 11.05
CA ALA A 86 -2.17 1.66 11.39
C ALA A 86 -2.62 1.94 12.83
N GLU A 87 -1.71 1.92 13.80
CA GLU A 87 -1.98 2.24 15.21
C GLU A 87 -2.44 3.69 15.41
N ARG A 88 -1.86 4.66 14.67
CA ARG A 88 -2.29 6.06 14.68
C ARG A 88 -3.73 6.21 14.15
N ALA A 89 -4.05 5.52 13.07
CA ALA A 89 -5.40 5.51 12.49
C ALA A 89 -6.41 4.88 13.45
N GLU A 90 -6.09 3.72 14.03
CA GLU A 90 -6.94 2.99 14.98
C GLU A 90 -7.23 3.82 16.23
N ALA A 91 -6.22 4.46 16.81
CA ALA A 91 -6.38 5.35 17.97
C ALA A 91 -7.33 6.53 17.70
N ALA A 92 -7.50 6.93 16.43
CA ALA A 92 -8.44 7.96 16.00
C ALA A 92 -9.79 7.41 15.49
N GLY A 93 -10.03 6.08 15.59
CA GLY A 93 -11.25 5.42 15.15
C GLY A 93 -11.34 5.15 13.65
N TYR A 94 -10.20 5.07 12.98
CA TYR A 94 -10.10 4.82 11.53
C TYR A 94 -9.27 3.58 11.20
N VAL A 95 -9.38 3.14 9.95
CA VAL A 95 -8.59 2.04 9.38
C VAL A 95 -7.59 2.58 8.39
N PHE A 96 -6.32 2.20 8.55
CA PHE A 96 -5.31 2.31 7.50
C PHE A 96 -5.35 1.05 6.63
N ALA A 97 -5.61 1.23 5.33
CA ALA A 97 -5.92 0.12 4.43
C ALA A 97 -4.70 -0.67 3.94
N VAL A 98 -3.49 -0.09 4.00
CA VAL A 98 -2.26 -0.74 3.52
C VAL A 98 -1.68 -1.62 4.62
N ASP A 99 -1.89 -2.92 4.55
CA ASP A 99 -1.55 -3.89 5.59
C ASP A 99 -0.76 -5.11 5.09
N PRO A 100 0.42 -4.91 4.46
CA PRO A 100 1.23 -6.04 4.02
C PRO A 100 1.60 -6.94 5.20
N THR A 101 1.80 -8.24 4.95
CA THR A 101 2.24 -9.20 5.98
C THR A 101 3.49 -8.74 6.73
N SER A 102 4.34 -7.95 6.05
CA SER A 102 5.56 -7.33 6.61
C SER A 102 5.33 -6.00 7.33
N GLN A 103 4.10 -5.63 7.70
CA GLN A 103 3.76 -4.31 8.25
C GLN A 103 4.58 -3.89 9.48
N ASP A 104 5.13 -4.86 10.23
CA ASP A 104 5.98 -4.61 11.40
C ASP A 104 7.39 -4.13 11.06
N ALA A 105 7.79 -4.27 9.79
CA ALA A 105 9.12 -3.91 9.29
C ALA A 105 9.09 -3.10 7.99
N SER A 106 8.04 -3.20 7.17
CA SER A 106 7.88 -2.38 5.97
C SER A 106 7.63 -0.92 6.34
N THR A 107 8.05 -0.02 5.43
CA THR A 107 7.93 1.43 5.64
C THR A 107 7.07 2.08 4.57
N ILE A 108 6.56 3.27 4.86
CA ILE A 108 5.64 4.00 3.97
C ILE A 108 6.23 4.25 2.58
N GLY A 109 7.51 4.66 2.49
CA GLY A 109 8.16 4.82 1.18
C GLY A 109 8.20 3.51 0.38
N GLY A 110 8.51 2.40 1.06
CA GLY A 110 8.47 1.07 0.46
C GLY A 110 7.07 0.65 0.03
N ASN A 111 6.04 0.95 0.83
CA ASN A 111 4.64 0.65 0.48
C ASN A 111 4.20 1.36 -0.80
N VAL A 112 4.59 2.62 -0.98
CA VAL A 112 4.32 3.38 -2.21
C VAL A 112 5.13 2.82 -3.39
N ALA A 113 6.45 2.64 -3.21
CA ALA A 113 7.35 2.15 -4.25
C ALA A 113 6.99 0.75 -4.77
N MET A 114 6.36 -0.08 -3.94
CA MET A 114 5.91 -1.44 -4.29
C MET A 114 4.41 -1.53 -4.58
N ASN A 115 3.66 -0.42 -4.47
CA ASN A 115 2.21 -0.41 -4.47
C ASN A 115 1.64 -1.50 -3.54
N ALA A 116 2.05 -1.45 -2.27
CA ALA A 116 1.74 -2.50 -1.31
C ALA A 116 0.24 -2.63 -1.06
N GLY A 117 -0.19 -3.86 -0.83
CA GLY A 117 -1.50 -4.23 -0.33
C GLY A 117 -1.33 -5.29 0.75
N GLY A 118 -2.43 -5.84 1.23
CA GLY A 118 -2.50 -6.93 2.18
C GLY A 118 -3.90 -7.53 2.15
N LYS A 119 -4.36 -8.14 3.23
CA LYS A 119 -5.70 -8.74 3.28
C LYS A 119 -6.82 -7.71 3.10
N LYS A 120 -6.63 -6.49 3.59
CA LYS A 120 -7.60 -5.39 3.46
C LYS A 120 -7.77 -4.87 2.03
N ALA A 121 -6.83 -5.21 1.14
CA ALA A 121 -6.90 -4.78 -0.26
C ALA A 121 -8.12 -5.33 -1.02
N VAL A 122 -8.76 -6.38 -0.53
CA VAL A 122 -10.02 -6.90 -1.09
C VAL A 122 -11.14 -5.86 -1.04
N LEU A 123 -11.18 -5.02 0.00
CA LEU A 123 -12.18 -3.96 0.17
C LEU A 123 -11.64 -2.59 -0.30
N TRP A 124 -10.47 -2.19 0.20
CA TRP A 124 -9.96 -0.83 0.05
C TRP A 124 -8.84 -0.66 -0.98
N GLY A 125 -8.47 -1.72 -1.70
CA GLY A 125 -7.41 -1.66 -2.70
C GLY A 125 -6.00 -1.60 -2.10
N THR A 126 -5.06 -1.11 -2.89
CA THR A 126 -3.62 -1.05 -2.58
C THR A 126 -3.19 0.37 -2.15
N ALA A 127 -1.89 0.59 -1.97
CA ALA A 127 -1.35 1.90 -1.63
C ALA A 127 -1.82 3.00 -2.60
N LEU A 128 -1.77 2.76 -3.92
CA LEU A 128 -2.20 3.72 -4.93
C LEU A 128 -3.68 4.12 -4.77
N ASP A 129 -4.55 3.17 -4.44
CA ASP A 129 -5.98 3.43 -4.27
C ASP A 129 -6.26 4.40 -3.11
N ASN A 130 -5.37 4.40 -2.11
CA ASN A 130 -5.51 5.15 -0.87
C ASN A 130 -4.64 6.43 -0.80
N LEU A 131 -3.79 6.69 -1.79
CA LEU A 131 -2.94 7.88 -1.83
C LEU A 131 -3.71 9.15 -2.21
N VAL A 132 -3.55 10.19 -1.40
CA VAL A 132 -3.96 11.56 -1.70
C VAL A 132 -2.83 12.29 -2.43
N SER A 133 -1.61 12.19 -1.90
CA SER A 133 -0.40 12.77 -2.48
C SER A 133 0.84 12.06 -1.99
N TRP A 134 1.93 12.24 -2.72
CA TRP A 134 3.26 11.81 -2.28
C TRP A 134 4.34 12.73 -2.81
N ARG A 135 5.45 12.76 -2.12
CA ARG A 135 6.64 13.54 -2.50
C ARG A 135 7.81 12.62 -2.74
N LEU A 136 8.61 12.96 -3.72
CA LEU A 136 9.82 12.23 -4.08
C LEU A 136 10.93 13.19 -4.49
N VAL A 137 12.16 12.72 -4.36
CA VAL A 137 13.34 13.30 -4.99
C VAL A 137 13.59 12.52 -6.28
N THR A 138 13.61 13.23 -7.41
CA THR A 138 13.83 12.64 -8.73
C THR A 138 15.29 12.20 -8.92
N PRO A 139 15.64 11.42 -9.95
CA PRO A 139 17.02 11.06 -10.25
C PRO A 139 17.95 12.25 -10.48
N ASP A 140 17.40 13.40 -10.88
CA ASP A 140 18.15 14.66 -11.06
C ASP A 140 18.41 15.39 -9.73
N GLY A 141 17.84 14.91 -8.64
CA GLY A 141 17.95 15.50 -7.31
C GLY A 141 16.96 16.64 -7.06
N ASP A 142 15.99 16.84 -7.94
CA ASP A 142 14.92 17.82 -7.79
C ASP A 142 13.74 17.23 -7.01
N TRP A 143 12.86 18.10 -6.56
CA TRP A 143 11.65 17.68 -5.86
C TRP A 143 10.47 17.56 -6.79
N MET A 144 9.65 16.56 -6.55
CA MET A 144 8.34 16.43 -7.17
C MET A 144 7.29 16.07 -6.12
N GLU A 145 6.15 16.73 -6.21
CA GLU A 145 4.92 16.33 -5.51
C GLU A 145 3.88 15.89 -6.52
N VAL A 146 3.27 14.75 -6.25
CA VAL A 146 2.15 14.20 -7.04
C VAL A 146 0.91 14.23 -6.17
N VAL A 147 -0.15 14.87 -6.66
CA VAL A 147 -1.45 15.00 -5.97
C VAL A 147 -2.53 14.38 -6.83
N ARG A 148 -3.27 13.43 -6.28
CA ARG A 148 -4.44 12.85 -6.94
C ARG A 148 -5.60 13.84 -6.93
N LEU A 149 -6.19 14.09 -8.11
CA LEU A 149 -7.36 14.93 -8.30
C LEU A 149 -8.59 14.04 -8.50
N GLY A 150 -9.74 14.44 -7.93
CA GLY A 150 -10.99 13.68 -8.06
C GLY A 150 -10.94 12.29 -7.40
N HIS A 151 -10.64 12.24 -6.09
CA HIS A 151 -10.54 10.98 -5.35
C HIS A 151 -11.91 10.29 -5.24
N ASN A 152 -11.99 8.97 -5.53
CA ASN A 152 -13.24 8.21 -5.44
C ASN A 152 -13.40 7.38 -4.15
N LEU A 153 -12.43 7.43 -3.22
CA LEU A 153 -12.34 6.62 -1.99
C LEU A 153 -12.42 5.10 -2.22
N GLY A 154 -12.25 4.68 -3.45
CA GLY A 154 -12.29 3.29 -3.90
C GLY A 154 -11.13 2.99 -4.85
N ARG A 155 -11.26 1.91 -5.59
CA ARG A 155 -10.24 1.47 -6.52
C ARG A 155 -10.10 2.46 -7.68
N ILE A 156 -8.91 2.99 -7.84
CA ILE A 156 -8.62 4.04 -8.82
C ILE A 156 -8.93 3.64 -10.25
N HIS A 157 -8.74 2.37 -10.61
CA HIS A 157 -8.98 1.85 -11.96
C HIS A 157 -10.46 1.71 -12.34
N GLU A 158 -11.38 1.86 -11.37
CA GLU A 158 -12.83 1.89 -11.60
C GLU A 158 -13.32 3.27 -12.06
N GLN A 159 -12.50 4.30 -11.97
CA GLN A 159 -12.80 5.61 -12.56
C GLN A 159 -12.56 5.58 -14.06
N ASP A 160 -13.44 6.20 -14.85
CA ASP A 160 -13.26 6.32 -16.31
C ASP A 160 -11.96 7.04 -16.65
N ARG A 161 -11.70 8.14 -15.94
CA ARG A 161 -10.49 8.96 -16.06
C ARG A 161 -9.96 9.32 -14.69
N VAL A 162 -8.64 9.28 -14.58
CA VAL A 162 -7.91 9.67 -13.37
C VAL A 162 -6.96 10.81 -13.71
N ARG A 163 -6.80 11.74 -12.77
CA ARG A 163 -5.97 12.93 -12.96
C ARG A 163 -5.04 13.09 -11.78
N PHE A 164 -3.82 13.51 -12.09
CA PHE A 164 -2.82 13.84 -11.10
C PHE A 164 -2.21 15.20 -11.45
N ARG A 165 -1.97 16.01 -10.44
CA ARG A 165 -1.17 17.22 -10.56
C ARG A 165 0.26 16.88 -10.16
N LEU A 166 1.20 17.11 -11.06
CA LEU A 166 2.64 16.96 -10.84
C LEU A 166 3.22 18.36 -10.68
N GLN A 167 3.81 18.65 -9.52
CA GLN A 167 4.48 19.91 -9.25
C GLN A 167 5.95 19.65 -8.95
N ARG A 168 6.83 20.26 -9.75
CA ARG A 168 8.27 20.29 -9.48
C ARG A 168 8.63 21.49 -8.61
N TYR A 169 9.67 21.31 -7.80
CA TYR A 169 10.14 22.35 -6.91
C TYR A 169 11.68 22.46 -7.02
N GLU A 170 12.17 23.65 -6.71
CA GLU A 170 13.59 23.93 -6.53
C GLU A 170 14.21 23.08 -5.43
N ILE A 171 15.53 23.22 -5.24
CA ILE A 171 16.31 22.49 -4.22
C ILE A 171 15.74 22.64 -2.80
N ASP A 172 15.07 23.73 -2.50
CA ASP A 172 14.46 23.97 -1.19
C ASP A 172 13.21 23.13 -0.93
N GLY A 173 12.71 22.43 -1.97
CA GLY A 173 11.50 21.60 -1.92
C GLY A 173 10.21 22.39 -1.66
N LYS A 174 10.22 23.70 -1.83
CA LYS A 174 9.10 24.62 -1.52
C LYS A 174 8.77 25.56 -2.66
N THR A 175 9.79 26.11 -3.30
CA THR A 175 9.62 27.05 -4.42
C THR A 175 9.32 26.26 -5.69
N PRO A 176 8.16 26.44 -6.33
CA PRO A 176 7.88 25.81 -7.62
C PRO A 176 8.91 26.21 -8.67
N SER A 177 9.51 25.23 -9.36
CA SER A 177 10.50 25.48 -10.42
C SER A 177 9.85 25.69 -11.79
N GLU A 178 8.64 25.18 -11.96
CA GLU A 178 7.88 25.26 -13.20
C GLU A 178 6.37 25.19 -12.93
N GLU A 179 5.56 25.47 -13.96
CA GLU A 179 4.11 25.32 -13.87
C GLU A 179 3.73 23.84 -13.66
N ALA A 180 2.69 23.60 -12.86
CA ALA A 180 2.24 22.24 -12.57
C ALA A 180 1.68 21.57 -13.84
N GLU A 181 2.10 20.34 -14.07
CA GLU A 181 1.58 19.47 -15.12
C GLU A 181 0.36 18.70 -14.62
N ILE A 182 -0.66 18.54 -15.49
CA ILE A 182 -1.78 17.63 -15.25
C ILE A 182 -1.58 16.38 -16.09
N LEU A 183 -1.28 15.29 -15.41
CA LEU A 183 -1.25 13.96 -15.99
C LEU A 183 -2.66 13.36 -15.93
N GLU A 184 -3.21 13.02 -17.09
CA GLU A 184 -4.54 12.42 -17.20
C GLU A 184 -4.47 11.13 -18.00
N MET A 185 -5.15 10.08 -17.52
CA MET A 185 -5.21 8.79 -18.20
C MET A 185 -6.52 8.04 -17.90
N PRO A 186 -6.89 7.04 -18.72
CA PRO A 186 -7.98 6.15 -18.36
C PRO A 186 -7.67 5.37 -17.09
N GLY A 187 -8.62 5.27 -16.16
CA GLY A 187 -8.41 4.52 -14.89
C GLY A 187 -7.96 3.08 -15.12
N ARG A 188 -8.56 2.40 -16.13
CA ARG A 188 -8.18 1.03 -16.51
C ARG A 188 -6.70 0.88 -16.92
N ALA A 189 -6.02 1.96 -17.32
CA ALA A 189 -4.60 1.91 -17.70
C ALA A 189 -3.66 1.79 -16.48
N LEU A 190 -4.16 2.07 -15.27
CA LEU A 190 -3.39 1.96 -14.03
C LEU A 190 -3.32 0.54 -13.48
N ARG A 191 -4.12 -0.38 -14.02
CA ARG A 191 -4.12 -1.78 -13.59
C ARG A 191 -4.22 -2.68 -14.80
N LYS A 192 -3.30 -3.62 -14.90
CA LYS A 192 -3.36 -4.63 -15.94
C LYS A 192 -4.43 -5.66 -15.61
N GLU A 193 -5.35 -5.88 -16.53
CA GLU A 193 -6.42 -6.85 -16.38
C GLU A 193 -5.86 -8.24 -16.02
N GLY A 194 -6.47 -8.90 -15.04
CA GLY A 194 -6.08 -10.22 -14.56
C GLY A 194 -4.82 -10.29 -13.69
N LEU A 195 -4.05 -9.19 -13.54
CA LEU A 195 -2.82 -9.16 -12.74
C LEU A 195 -2.97 -8.50 -11.36
N GLY A 196 -4.19 -8.32 -10.88
CA GLY A 196 -4.41 -7.79 -9.54
C GLY A 196 -3.92 -6.35 -9.36
N LYS A 197 -2.85 -6.13 -8.63
CA LYS A 197 -2.31 -4.82 -8.26
C LYS A 197 -1.26 -4.26 -9.23
N ASP A 198 -1.04 -4.86 -10.39
CA ASP A 198 0.00 -4.41 -11.31
C ASP A 198 -0.35 -3.04 -11.91
N VAL A 199 0.63 -2.13 -11.93
CA VAL A 199 0.52 -0.79 -12.49
C VAL A 199 1.20 -0.79 -13.84
N THR A 200 0.48 -0.36 -14.89
CA THR A 200 1.00 -0.30 -16.25
C THR A 200 2.08 0.77 -16.37
N ASP A 201 3.00 0.60 -17.31
CA ASP A 201 4.09 1.53 -17.63
C ASP A 201 5.03 1.87 -16.46
N LYS A 202 5.21 0.93 -15.55
CA LYS A 202 6.01 1.14 -14.36
C LYS A 202 7.50 1.48 -14.60
N PHE A 203 8.04 1.22 -15.80
CA PHE A 203 9.43 1.53 -16.11
C PHE A 203 9.64 2.70 -17.06
N LEU A 204 8.71 2.95 -17.99
CA LEU A 204 8.92 3.89 -19.11
C LEU A 204 8.11 5.18 -19.00
N GLY A 205 7.25 5.28 -18.02
CA GLY A 205 6.37 6.41 -17.91
C GLY A 205 5.30 6.15 -16.87
N GLY A 206 4.10 6.64 -17.13
CA GLY A 206 3.00 6.51 -16.22
C GLY A 206 3.21 7.31 -14.93
N LEU A 207 2.68 6.81 -13.84
CA LEU A 207 2.64 7.53 -12.59
C LEU A 207 3.99 7.48 -11.86
N PRO A 208 4.61 8.63 -11.52
CA PRO A 208 5.90 8.68 -10.84
C PRO A 208 5.91 7.90 -9.53
N ALA A 209 6.98 7.17 -9.28
CA ALA A 209 7.32 6.40 -8.08
C ALA A 209 6.44 5.17 -7.78
N ILE A 210 5.20 5.12 -8.23
CA ILE A 210 4.27 4.03 -7.91
C ILE A 210 4.70 2.72 -8.58
N GLN A 211 4.95 1.69 -7.75
CA GLN A 211 5.35 0.34 -8.17
C GLN A 211 6.60 0.32 -9.08
N LYS A 212 7.47 1.30 -8.93
CA LYS A 212 8.73 1.43 -9.68
C LYS A 212 9.97 1.04 -8.88
N GLU A 213 9.76 0.59 -7.66
CA GLU A 213 10.81 0.06 -6.77
C GLU A 213 11.99 1.03 -6.56
N GLY A 214 11.73 2.34 -6.70
CA GLY A 214 12.71 3.41 -6.53
C GLY A 214 13.58 3.69 -7.76
N CYS A 215 13.26 3.12 -8.96
CA CYS A 215 14.09 3.39 -10.14
C CYS A 215 13.93 4.81 -10.69
N ASP A 216 12.86 5.51 -10.41
CA ASP A 216 12.57 6.86 -10.92
C ASP A 216 12.55 7.95 -9.83
N GLY A 217 13.02 7.62 -8.64
CA GLY A 217 13.18 8.58 -7.54
C GLY A 217 13.02 7.96 -6.15
N LEU A 218 13.40 8.73 -5.14
CA LEU A 218 13.24 8.39 -3.73
C LEU A 218 11.99 9.05 -3.16
N ILE A 219 11.05 8.25 -2.68
CA ILE A 219 9.88 8.74 -1.95
C ILE A 219 10.33 9.25 -0.59
N THR A 220 9.90 10.45 -0.20
CA THR A 220 10.24 11.07 1.08
C THR A 220 9.05 11.13 2.04
N SER A 221 7.84 11.28 1.51
CA SER A 221 6.62 11.26 2.32
C SER A 221 5.37 10.99 1.45
N ALA A 222 4.28 10.59 2.12
CA ALA A 222 2.98 10.38 1.48
C ALA A 222 1.84 10.77 2.40
N VAL A 223 0.70 11.10 1.80
CA VAL A 223 -0.58 11.33 2.48
C VAL A 223 -1.57 10.28 2.01
N PHE A 224 -2.21 9.60 2.95
CA PHE A 224 -3.19 8.56 2.70
C PHE A 224 -4.57 8.96 3.22
N VAL A 225 -5.62 8.49 2.53
CA VAL A 225 -6.96 8.45 3.11
C VAL A 225 -7.02 7.35 4.16
N LEU A 226 -7.86 7.59 5.18
CA LEU A 226 -8.22 6.61 6.18
C LEU A 226 -9.71 6.29 6.03
N HIS A 227 -10.07 5.06 6.29
CA HIS A 227 -11.44 4.59 6.16
C HIS A 227 -12.12 4.51 7.52
N ARG A 228 -13.45 4.60 7.52
CA ARG A 228 -14.23 4.42 8.74
C ARG A 228 -14.02 3.01 9.28
N MET A 229 -13.80 2.88 10.59
CA MET A 229 -13.72 1.58 11.25
C MET A 229 -15.11 0.97 11.34
N PRO A 230 -15.33 -0.25 10.87
CA PRO A 230 -16.59 -0.98 11.11
C PRO A 230 -16.81 -1.22 12.61
N GLY A 231 -18.06 -1.19 13.06
CA GLY A 231 -18.41 -1.40 14.47
C GLY A 231 -18.07 -2.79 14.98
N HIS A 232 -18.25 -3.80 14.14
CA HIS A 232 -18.03 -5.22 14.45
C HIS A 232 -17.26 -5.91 13.35
N THR A 233 -16.36 -6.82 13.73
CA THR A 233 -15.58 -7.64 12.80
C THR A 233 -15.46 -9.06 13.34
N ARG A 234 -15.61 -10.06 12.46
CA ARG A 234 -15.30 -11.46 12.75
C ARG A 234 -14.33 -12.01 11.71
N THR A 235 -13.31 -12.72 12.19
CA THR A 235 -12.37 -13.42 11.32
C THR A 235 -12.78 -14.90 11.22
N LEU A 236 -13.05 -15.33 10.00
CA LEU A 236 -13.26 -16.73 9.65
C LEU A 236 -11.92 -17.34 9.24
N CYS A 237 -11.70 -18.57 9.67
CA CYS A 237 -10.50 -19.34 9.34
C CYS A 237 -10.96 -20.65 8.69
N LEU A 238 -10.87 -20.73 7.37
CA LEU A 238 -11.27 -21.91 6.59
C LEU A 238 -10.04 -22.76 6.26
N GLU A 239 -10.06 -24.02 6.67
CA GLU A 239 -8.97 -24.97 6.46
C GLU A 239 -9.31 -25.93 5.32
N PHE A 240 -8.49 -25.96 4.28
CA PHE A 240 -8.67 -26.84 3.13
C PHE A 240 -7.66 -28.00 3.16
N PHE A 241 -8.18 -29.21 3.14
CA PHE A 241 -7.41 -30.45 3.20
C PHE A 241 -7.51 -31.22 1.88
N GLY A 242 -6.64 -32.22 1.70
CA GLY A 242 -6.55 -33.02 0.48
C GLY A 242 -5.57 -32.47 -0.55
N ASP A 243 -5.42 -33.17 -1.67
CA ASP A 243 -4.32 -32.91 -2.62
C ASP A 243 -4.68 -31.90 -3.72
N ASP A 244 -5.96 -31.54 -3.86
CA ASP A 244 -6.45 -30.65 -4.91
C ASP A 244 -6.93 -29.30 -4.36
N VAL A 245 -6.03 -28.31 -4.38
CA VAL A 245 -6.31 -26.94 -3.92
C VAL A 245 -7.33 -26.22 -4.84
N SER A 246 -7.50 -26.68 -6.10
CA SER A 246 -8.48 -26.08 -7.02
C SER A 246 -9.92 -26.16 -6.49
N ARG A 247 -10.20 -27.12 -5.63
CA ARG A 247 -11.50 -27.28 -4.96
C ARG A 247 -11.83 -26.17 -3.95
N ALA A 248 -10.82 -25.40 -3.53
CA ALA A 248 -11.04 -24.21 -2.68
C ALA A 248 -11.53 -23.00 -3.49
N VAL A 249 -11.25 -22.96 -4.81
CA VAL A 249 -11.60 -21.80 -5.66
C VAL A 249 -13.11 -21.51 -5.65
N PRO A 250 -14.02 -22.48 -5.83
CA PRO A 250 -15.46 -22.24 -5.74
C PRO A 250 -15.85 -21.62 -4.39
N VAL A 251 -15.30 -22.12 -3.28
CA VAL A 251 -15.60 -21.59 -1.94
C VAL A 251 -15.21 -20.11 -1.83
N ILE A 252 -14.03 -19.74 -2.34
CA ILE A 252 -13.56 -18.35 -2.33
C ILE A 252 -14.50 -17.46 -3.16
N VAL A 253 -14.85 -17.90 -4.37
CA VAL A 253 -15.72 -17.15 -5.28
C VAL A 253 -17.13 -17.03 -4.71
N GLU A 254 -17.73 -18.11 -4.27
CA GLU A 254 -19.09 -18.14 -3.72
C GLU A 254 -19.21 -17.29 -2.44
N SER A 255 -18.21 -17.37 -1.55
CA SER A 255 -18.16 -16.54 -0.34
C SER A 255 -18.08 -15.05 -0.68
N LYS A 256 -17.22 -14.69 -1.65
CA LYS A 256 -17.12 -13.30 -2.11
C LYS A 256 -18.43 -12.84 -2.76
N ASP A 257 -18.98 -13.61 -3.68
CA ASP A 257 -20.23 -13.29 -4.37
C ASP A 257 -21.42 -13.17 -3.40
N TYR A 258 -21.43 -13.98 -2.34
CA TYR A 258 -22.43 -13.89 -1.27
C TYR A 258 -22.32 -12.57 -0.51
N LEU A 259 -21.11 -12.16 -0.12
CA LEU A 259 -20.85 -10.91 0.60
C LEU A 259 -21.06 -9.67 -0.29
N ASP A 260 -20.69 -9.73 -1.56
CA ASP A 260 -20.86 -8.61 -2.51
C ASP A 260 -22.35 -8.27 -2.78
N ARG A 261 -23.27 -9.17 -2.48
CA ARG A 261 -24.73 -8.95 -2.61
C ARG A 261 -25.36 -8.34 -1.34
N ARG A 262 -24.55 -8.13 -0.31
CA ARG A 262 -25.03 -7.59 0.96
C ARG A 262 -24.67 -6.13 1.11
N ASP A 263 -25.59 -5.36 1.70
CA ASP A 263 -25.41 -3.93 1.97
C ASP A 263 -25.03 -3.67 3.45
N ASP A 264 -25.28 -4.65 4.32
CA ASP A 264 -25.12 -4.53 5.79
C ASP A 264 -23.79 -5.09 6.31
N VAL A 265 -23.13 -5.95 5.53
CA VAL A 265 -21.87 -6.60 5.89
C VAL A 265 -20.94 -6.63 4.68
N VAL A 266 -19.66 -6.39 4.91
CA VAL A 266 -18.63 -6.34 3.88
C VAL A 266 -17.51 -7.36 4.12
N LEU A 267 -16.87 -7.82 3.04
CA LEU A 267 -15.63 -8.57 3.09
C LEU A 267 -14.46 -7.59 3.30
N ALA A 268 -14.08 -7.38 4.55
CA ALA A 268 -13.07 -6.38 4.94
C ALA A 268 -11.63 -6.89 4.81
N GLY A 269 -11.44 -8.20 4.75
CA GLY A 269 -10.12 -8.80 4.59
C GLY A 269 -10.22 -10.19 3.98
N LEU A 270 -9.28 -10.53 3.09
CA LEU A 270 -9.16 -11.86 2.50
C LEU A 270 -7.70 -12.18 2.23
N GLU A 271 -7.21 -13.28 2.80
CA GLU A 271 -5.85 -13.75 2.58
C GLU A 271 -5.78 -15.27 2.61
N HIS A 272 -4.99 -15.86 1.74
CA HIS A 272 -4.72 -17.28 1.77
C HIS A 272 -3.28 -17.57 2.21
N LEU A 273 -3.12 -18.62 2.99
CA LEU A 273 -1.84 -19.16 3.43
C LEU A 273 -1.64 -20.51 2.73
N ASP A 274 -0.60 -20.63 1.92
CA ASP A 274 -0.27 -21.89 1.24
C ASP A 274 0.35 -22.93 2.19
N GLU A 275 0.52 -24.16 1.70
CA GLU A 275 1.09 -25.27 2.47
C GLU A 275 2.50 -24.95 3.00
N ARG A 276 3.33 -24.20 2.25
CA ARG A 276 4.69 -23.87 2.66
C ARG A 276 4.67 -22.89 3.83
N TYR A 277 3.81 -21.88 3.76
CA TYR A 277 3.60 -20.94 4.85
C TYR A 277 3.03 -21.62 6.09
N VAL A 278 1.98 -22.45 5.92
CA VAL A 278 1.38 -23.26 7.01
C VAL A 278 2.43 -24.09 7.75
N ARG A 279 3.34 -24.73 7.02
CA ARG A 279 4.45 -25.50 7.59
C ARG A 279 5.48 -24.61 8.28
N ALA A 280 5.86 -23.48 7.66
CA ALA A 280 6.89 -22.58 8.18
C ALA A 280 6.50 -21.95 9.53
N VAL A 281 5.23 -21.56 9.67
CA VAL A 281 4.71 -20.98 10.92
C VAL A 281 4.29 -22.00 11.96
N LYS A 282 4.47 -23.30 11.68
CA LYS A 282 4.03 -24.40 12.55
C LYS A 282 2.54 -24.29 12.92
N TYR A 283 1.72 -24.03 11.91
CA TYR A 283 0.29 -23.82 12.09
C TYR A 283 -0.37 -24.95 12.89
N SER A 284 -1.22 -24.58 13.84
CA SER A 284 -2.04 -25.51 14.61
C SER A 284 -3.46 -25.51 14.04
N THR A 285 -3.92 -26.68 13.57
CA THR A 285 -5.26 -26.85 13.02
C THR A 285 -6.35 -26.53 14.05
N LYS A 286 -7.43 -25.92 13.61
CA LYS A 286 -8.61 -25.65 14.46
C LYS A 286 -9.45 -26.91 14.68
N ALA A 287 -9.48 -27.81 13.71
CA ALA A 287 -10.09 -29.11 13.84
C ALA A 287 -9.09 -30.15 14.36
N PRO A 288 -9.51 -31.17 15.12
CA PRO A 288 -8.64 -32.25 15.64
C PRO A 288 -8.25 -33.19 14.48
N ARG A 289 -7.37 -32.74 13.59
CA ARG A 289 -6.85 -33.54 12.47
C ARG A 289 -5.35 -33.76 12.63
N ARG A 290 -4.88 -34.92 12.12
CA ARG A 290 -3.42 -35.24 12.09
C ARG A 290 -2.72 -34.62 10.90
N GLU A 291 -3.46 -34.28 9.86
CA GLU A 291 -2.95 -33.71 8.61
C GLU A 291 -3.00 -32.18 8.67
N LEU A 292 -1.94 -31.53 8.19
CA LEU A 292 -1.93 -30.08 8.02
C LEU A 292 -2.76 -29.67 6.79
N PRO A 293 -3.46 -28.54 6.84
CA PRO A 293 -4.19 -28.04 5.67
C PRO A 293 -3.21 -27.69 4.55
N LYS A 294 -3.62 -27.90 3.31
CA LYS A 294 -2.91 -27.47 2.10
C LYS A 294 -3.04 -25.97 1.86
N MET A 295 -4.14 -25.41 2.35
CA MET A 295 -4.40 -23.98 2.30
C MET A 295 -5.25 -23.59 3.51
N VAL A 296 -5.00 -22.42 4.04
CA VAL A 296 -5.86 -21.74 5.01
C VAL A 296 -6.32 -20.43 4.40
N LEU A 297 -7.62 -20.16 4.44
CA LEU A 297 -8.20 -18.89 4.03
C LEU A 297 -8.64 -18.12 5.28
N LEU A 298 -8.11 -16.91 5.41
CA LEU A 298 -8.54 -15.95 6.43
C LEU A 298 -9.46 -14.93 5.78
N MET A 299 -10.66 -14.76 6.34
CA MET A 299 -11.66 -13.80 5.87
C MET A 299 -12.10 -12.93 7.03
N ASP A 300 -12.00 -11.62 6.89
CA ASP A 300 -12.59 -10.67 7.83
C ASP A 300 -13.95 -10.20 7.29
N VAL A 301 -14.99 -10.51 8.02
CA VAL A 301 -16.36 -10.05 7.75
C VAL A 301 -16.68 -8.92 8.73
N ALA A 302 -17.11 -7.78 8.24
CA ALA A 302 -17.31 -6.59 9.06
C ALA A 302 -18.59 -5.85 8.72
N GLY A 303 -19.17 -5.18 9.73
CA GLY A 303 -20.42 -4.39 9.61
C GLY A 303 -20.71 -3.61 10.88
N ASP A 304 -21.80 -2.86 10.89
CA ASP A 304 -22.21 -2.05 12.04
C ASP A 304 -23.21 -2.78 12.94
N ASP A 305 -23.83 -3.86 12.48
CA ASP A 305 -24.74 -4.71 13.27
C ASP A 305 -24.02 -6.01 13.63
N GLU A 306 -23.87 -6.27 14.93
CA GLU A 306 -23.22 -7.48 15.44
C GLU A 306 -23.93 -8.76 15.02
N ASN A 307 -25.27 -8.75 15.01
CA ASN A 307 -26.05 -9.93 14.64
C ASN A 307 -25.91 -10.23 13.14
N ALA A 308 -25.94 -9.20 12.28
CA ALA A 308 -25.74 -9.37 10.86
C ALA A 308 -24.35 -9.97 10.55
N VAL A 309 -23.30 -9.48 11.23
CA VAL A 309 -21.92 -10.03 11.11
C VAL A 309 -21.87 -11.48 11.61
N ALA A 310 -22.56 -11.81 12.71
CA ALA A 310 -22.62 -13.15 13.26
C ALA A 310 -23.35 -14.13 12.33
N ASP A 311 -24.48 -13.71 11.78
CA ASP A 311 -25.31 -14.52 10.87
C ASP A 311 -24.54 -14.83 9.58
N VAL A 312 -23.87 -13.83 8.99
CA VAL A 312 -23.03 -13.99 7.81
C VAL A 312 -21.84 -14.92 8.10
N ALA A 313 -21.18 -14.72 9.24
CA ALA A 313 -20.05 -15.59 9.64
C ALA A 313 -20.47 -17.05 9.85
N SER A 314 -21.74 -17.29 10.13
CA SER A 314 -22.30 -18.65 10.28
C SER A 314 -22.80 -19.24 8.96
N ALA A 315 -23.12 -18.40 7.98
CA ALA A 315 -23.63 -18.82 6.67
C ALA A 315 -22.52 -19.16 5.67
N VAL A 316 -21.34 -18.53 5.82
CA VAL A 316 -20.13 -18.80 5.04
C VAL A 316 -19.41 -20.05 5.58
#